data_beecb0516d9dd732b5eb553d7269d11a
#
_entry.id   beecb0516d9dd732b5eb553d7269d11a
#
_cell.length_a   1.000
_cell.length_b   1.000
_cell.length_c   1.000
_cell.angle_alpha   90.00
_cell.angle_beta   90.00
_cell.angle_gamma   90.00
#
_symmetry.space_group_name_H-M   'P 1'
#
loop_
_entity.id
_entity.type
_entity.pdbx_description
1 polymer ?
#
loop_
_entity_poly.entity_id
_entity_poly.type
_entity_poly.pdbx_seq_one_letter_code
_entity_poly.pdbx_strand_id
1 'polypeptide(L)'
;MRNLINRLDAICHPFPGIHVLGVVSSVIFVTGLAVWPATGETGSNTDQAMPIPALSLFTEAMKKPVEQAPRLEIRSERVNQGDSLSRLFSRQGLSPTLLHALTQAEDSDNRVSKLNVGQTVEFRYNNEEALAELAVIHSPFDQTVAKHSDRGWTVEQQHREAEIYIEHANATIDSSLFLAGARAGLPDNLIMELADIYGHVIDFVYEIREGDQFIVTFEKRYLDGEFIEYGNILAAEFINAGESFVAGRYTDTEGDTG
;
A
#
# COMPACT_ATOMS: atom_id res chain seq x y z
N MET A 1 -26.47 -11.73 49.86
CA MET A 1 -26.73 -12.52 48.65
C MET A 1 -27.99 -11.99 47.94
N ARG A 2 -27.97 -10.79 47.41
CA ARG A 2 -29.14 -10.20 46.73
C ARG A 2 -28.68 -8.96 45.92
N ASN A 3 -27.84 -9.12 44.90
CA ASN A 3 -27.49 -8.01 43.97
C ASN A 3 -26.73 -8.49 42.74
N LEU A 4 -26.93 -9.75 42.28
CA LEU A 4 -26.22 -10.27 41.08
C LEU A 4 -27.17 -10.68 39.95
N ILE A 5 -28.48 -10.42 40.03
CA ILE A 5 -29.48 -10.91 39.04
C ILE A 5 -29.92 -9.81 38.06
N ASN A 6 -29.59 -8.51 38.30
CA ASN A 6 -30.12 -7.39 37.48
C ASN A 6 -29.15 -6.86 36.39
N ARG A 7 -28.21 -7.65 35.88
CA ARG A 7 -27.31 -7.20 34.80
C ARG A 7 -27.32 -8.03 33.53
N LEU A 8 -28.30 -8.92 33.34
CA LEU A 8 -28.40 -9.77 32.16
C LEU A 8 -29.56 -9.45 31.18
N ASP A 9 -30.38 -8.44 31.50
CA ASP A 9 -31.54 -8.10 30.65
C ASP A 9 -31.28 -7.06 29.56
N ALA A 10 -30.03 -6.66 29.30
CA ALA A 10 -29.69 -5.57 28.36
C ALA A 10 -29.14 -6.03 27.00
N ILE A 11 -29.16 -7.34 26.67
CA ILE A 11 -28.53 -7.83 25.40
C ILE A 11 -29.52 -8.53 24.46
N CYS A 12 -30.81 -8.60 24.79
CA CYS A 12 -31.82 -9.14 23.86
C CYS A 12 -32.64 -8.00 23.24
N HIS A 13 -32.16 -7.37 22.17
CA HIS A 13 -33.02 -6.66 21.27
C HIS A 13 -33.70 -7.71 20.36
N PRO A 14 -35.03 -7.85 20.36
CA PRO A 14 -35.71 -8.74 19.42
C PRO A 14 -35.56 -8.16 18.01
N PHE A 15 -35.03 -8.96 17.08
CA PHE A 15 -35.04 -8.62 15.66
C PHE A 15 -36.49 -8.35 15.21
N PRO A 16 -36.78 -7.27 14.48
CA PRO A 16 -38.12 -6.99 14.04
C PRO A 16 -38.60 -8.12 13.12
N GLY A 17 -39.76 -8.70 13.45
CA GLY A 17 -40.34 -9.91 12.82
C GLY A 17 -40.57 -9.86 11.31
N ILE A 18 -40.39 -8.68 10.67
CA ILE A 18 -40.49 -8.48 9.23
C ILE A 18 -39.36 -9.18 8.46
N HIS A 19 -38.15 -9.29 9.03
CA HIS A 19 -37.02 -9.94 8.36
C HIS A 19 -37.10 -11.47 8.41
N VAL A 20 -37.75 -12.04 9.41
CA VAL A 20 -37.95 -13.51 9.51
C VAL A 20 -38.94 -13.98 8.46
N LEU A 21 -40.00 -13.21 8.19
CA LEU A 21 -40.99 -13.52 7.15
C LEU A 21 -40.38 -13.43 5.75
N GLY A 22 -39.47 -12.51 5.50
CA GLY A 22 -38.76 -12.39 4.21
C GLY A 22 -37.84 -13.55 3.89
N VAL A 23 -37.13 -14.10 4.90
CA VAL A 23 -36.20 -15.20 4.73
C VAL A 23 -36.97 -16.53 4.53
N VAL A 24 -38.06 -16.75 5.27
CA VAL A 24 -38.91 -17.95 5.11
C VAL A 24 -39.59 -17.93 3.74
N SER A 25 -40.08 -16.78 3.27
CA SER A 25 -40.69 -16.63 1.94
C SER A 25 -39.68 -16.90 0.81
N SER A 26 -38.44 -16.47 0.94
CA SER A 26 -37.39 -16.73 -0.05
C SER A 26 -36.98 -18.19 -0.15
N VAL A 27 -36.92 -18.90 0.97
CA VAL A 27 -36.60 -20.36 1.00
C VAL A 27 -37.72 -21.19 0.40
N ILE A 28 -39.00 -20.85 0.63
CA ILE A 28 -40.12 -21.54 0.04
C ILE A 28 -40.21 -21.31 -1.48
N PHE A 29 -39.81 -20.14 -1.98
CA PHE A 29 -39.81 -19.84 -3.41
C PHE A 29 -38.71 -20.60 -4.17
N VAL A 30 -37.53 -20.79 -3.57
CA VAL A 30 -36.43 -21.56 -4.19
C VAL A 30 -36.71 -23.06 -4.18
N THR A 31 -37.37 -23.62 -3.13
CA THR A 31 -37.74 -25.02 -3.08
C THR A 31 -38.95 -25.37 -3.94
N GLY A 32 -39.85 -24.42 -4.22
CA GLY A 32 -41.01 -24.62 -5.09
C GLY A 32 -40.67 -24.76 -6.58
N LEU A 33 -39.54 -24.25 -7.03
CA LEU A 33 -39.09 -24.35 -8.42
C LEU A 33 -38.35 -25.64 -8.76
N ALA A 34 -37.99 -26.45 -7.76
CA ALA A 34 -37.24 -27.70 -7.96
C ALA A 34 -38.14 -28.95 -8.15
N VAL A 35 -39.49 -28.85 -8.05
CA VAL A 35 -40.41 -29.99 -8.12
C VAL A 35 -41.45 -29.83 -9.24
N TRP A 36 -41.08 -29.25 -10.37
CA TRP A 36 -41.94 -29.30 -11.55
C TRP A 36 -41.58 -30.52 -12.40
N PRO A 37 -42.51 -31.50 -12.61
CA PRO A 37 -42.20 -32.62 -13.47
C PRO A 37 -42.09 -32.16 -14.91
N ALA A 38 -40.94 -32.32 -15.52
CA ALA A 38 -40.70 -32.12 -16.93
C ALA A 38 -41.40 -33.29 -17.70
N THR A 39 -42.64 -33.08 -18.14
CA THR A 39 -43.26 -33.88 -19.19
C THR A 39 -42.97 -33.17 -20.52
N GLY A 40 -41.96 -33.61 -21.23
CA GLY A 40 -41.59 -33.09 -22.55
C GLY A 40 -41.04 -34.21 -23.40
N GLU A 41 -41.70 -34.47 -24.48
CA GLU A 41 -41.54 -35.53 -25.47
C GLU A 41 -40.11 -35.70 -26.00
N THR A 42 -39.78 -36.98 -26.22
CA THR A 42 -38.58 -37.48 -26.87
C THR A 42 -38.56 -37.09 -28.36
N GLY A 43 -38.04 -35.91 -28.68
CA GLY A 43 -37.68 -35.55 -30.04
C GLY A 43 -36.18 -35.82 -30.20
N SER A 44 -35.82 -36.84 -30.97
CA SER A 44 -34.44 -37.10 -31.38
C SER A 44 -34.02 -36.05 -32.36
N ASN A 45 -33.40 -34.97 -31.89
CA ASN A 45 -32.60 -34.09 -32.71
C ASN A 45 -31.11 -34.36 -32.45
N THR A 46 -30.45 -34.84 -33.47
CA THR A 46 -29.01 -34.99 -33.58
C THR A 46 -28.36 -33.64 -33.28
N ASP A 47 -27.87 -33.47 -32.04
CA ASP A 47 -27.06 -32.30 -31.66
C ASP A 47 -25.76 -32.30 -32.45
N GLN A 48 -25.79 -31.61 -33.56
CA GLN A 48 -24.55 -31.07 -34.13
C GLN A 48 -24.10 -29.94 -33.20
N ALA A 49 -23.32 -30.30 -32.17
CA ALA A 49 -22.56 -29.34 -31.40
C ALA A 49 -21.64 -28.56 -32.32
N MET A 50 -22.02 -27.38 -32.72
CA MET A 50 -21.14 -26.43 -33.40
C MET A 50 -19.95 -26.16 -32.49
N PRO A 51 -18.72 -26.48 -32.90
CA PRO A 51 -17.55 -26.18 -32.09
C PRO A 51 -17.45 -24.65 -31.97
N ILE A 52 -17.57 -24.15 -30.74
CA ILE A 52 -17.35 -22.75 -30.43
C ILE A 52 -15.84 -22.53 -30.50
N PRO A 53 -15.30 -21.87 -31.54
CA PRO A 53 -13.83 -21.74 -31.76
C PRO A 53 -13.16 -20.89 -30.67
N ALA A 54 -13.96 -20.17 -29.85
CA ALA A 54 -13.42 -19.34 -28.77
C ALA A 54 -12.85 -20.15 -27.59
N LEU A 55 -13.38 -21.37 -27.32
CA LEU A 55 -12.95 -22.14 -26.14
C LEU A 55 -11.57 -22.78 -26.34
N SER A 56 -11.21 -23.11 -27.58
CA SER A 56 -9.90 -23.68 -27.91
C SER A 56 -8.77 -22.65 -27.79
N LEU A 57 -9.05 -21.39 -28.11
CA LEU A 57 -8.07 -20.29 -28.00
C LEU A 57 -7.75 -19.97 -26.53
N PHE A 58 -8.74 -20.07 -25.65
CA PHE A 58 -8.51 -19.88 -24.20
C PHE A 58 -7.70 -21.03 -23.57
N THR A 59 -7.91 -22.25 -24.04
CA THR A 59 -7.19 -23.43 -23.54
C THR A 59 -5.74 -23.44 -24.01
N GLU A 60 -5.44 -22.91 -25.19
CA GLU A 60 -4.07 -22.79 -25.72
C GLU A 60 -3.31 -21.63 -25.09
N ALA A 61 -4.00 -20.52 -24.78
CA ALA A 61 -3.42 -19.39 -24.05
C ALA A 61 -3.04 -19.77 -22.59
N MET A 62 -3.80 -20.68 -21.96
CA MET A 62 -3.48 -21.20 -20.62
C MET A 62 -2.37 -22.26 -20.63
N LYS A 63 -2.01 -22.82 -21.79
CA LYS A 63 -0.93 -23.81 -21.93
C LYS A 63 0.45 -23.23 -22.15
N LYS A 64 0.59 -21.93 -22.37
CA LYS A 64 1.91 -21.32 -22.31
C LYS A 64 2.35 -21.37 -20.84
N PRO A 65 3.44 -22.10 -20.51
CA PRO A 65 4.03 -21.96 -19.18
C PRO A 65 4.30 -20.47 -19.00
N VAL A 66 3.74 -19.88 -17.97
CA VAL A 66 4.26 -18.59 -17.47
C VAL A 66 5.71 -18.90 -17.16
N GLU A 67 6.62 -18.40 -17.99
CA GLU A 67 8.05 -18.51 -17.79
C GLU A 67 8.29 -17.87 -16.41
N GLN A 68 8.37 -18.72 -15.39
CA GLN A 68 8.61 -18.27 -14.02
C GLN A 68 9.96 -17.58 -14.08
N ALA A 69 9.97 -16.28 -13.86
CA ALA A 69 11.21 -15.54 -13.71
C ALA A 69 12.13 -16.33 -12.77
N PRO A 70 13.41 -16.49 -13.08
CA PRO A 70 14.34 -17.30 -12.30
C PRO A 70 14.25 -16.82 -10.84
N ARG A 71 14.03 -17.76 -9.93
CA ARG A 71 14.05 -17.46 -8.48
C ARG A 71 15.48 -17.05 -8.13
N LEU A 72 15.64 -15.75 -7.83
CA LEU A 72 16.91 -15.21 -7.38
C LEU A 72 17.02 -15.37 -5.87
N GLU A 73 18.18 -15.88 -5.39
CA GLU A 73 18.51 -15.81 -3.96
C GLU A 73 18.92 -14.39 -3.61
N ILE A 74 18.24 -13.79 -2.63
CA ILE A 74 18.47 -12.39 -2.24
C ILE A 74 19.28 -12.35 -0.95
N ARG A 75 20.42 -11.66 -0.98
CA ARG A 75 21.22 -11.32 0.20
C ARG A 75 21.22 -9.81 0.36
N SER A 76 20.62 -9.33 1.45
CA SER A 76 20.47 -7.90 1.73
C SER A 76 21.54 -7.45 2.72
N GLU A 77 22.18 -6.31 2.44
CA GLU A 77 23.11 -5.64 3.33
C GLU A 77 22.69 -4.19 3.56
N ARG A 78 22.79 -3.76 4.83
CA ARG A 78 22.59 -2.35 5.18
C ARG A 78 23.92 -1.61 5.12
N VAL A 79 23.92 -0.45 4.49
CA VAL A 79 25.11 0.42 4.37
C VAL A 79 25.39 1.08 5.71
N ASN A 80 26.58 0.83 6.26
CA ASN A 80 27.05 1.44 7.50
C ASN A 80 28.01 2.60 7.23
N GLN A 81 28.32 3.37 8.27
CA GLN A 81 29.28 4.46 8.17
C GLN A 81 30.65 3.93 7.71
N GLY A 82 31.18 4.55 6.65
CA GLY A 82 32.46 4.16 6.04
C GLY A 82 32.37 2.98 5.07
N ASP A 83 31.19 2.41 4.82
CA ASP A 83 31.00 1.44 3.74
C ASP A 83 31.12 2.10 2.36
N SER A 84 31.54 1.28 1.41
CA SER A 84 31.55 1.60 -0.01
C SER A 84 31.11 0.36 -0.77
N LEU A 85 30.68 0.52 -2.01
CA LEU A 85 30.27 -0.61 -2.85
C LEU A 85 31.38 -1.68 -2.94
N SER A 86 32.66 -1.26 -2.99
CA SER A 86 33.79 -2.18 -2.99
C SER A 86 33.88 -3.03 -1.71
N ARG A 87 33.60 -2.44 -0.54
CA ARG A 87 33.57 -3.22 0.72
C ARG A 87 32.41 -4.18 0.77
N LEU A 88 31.21 -3.78 0.27
CA LEU A 88 30.05 -4.65 0.16
C LEU A 88 30.37 -5.85 -0.75
N PHE A 89 30.96 -5.60 -1.93
CA PHE A 89 31.38 -6.65 -2.86
C PHE A 89 32.36 -7.63 -2.20
N SER A 90 33.35 -7.11 -1.47
CA SER A 90 34.33 -7.94 -0.76
C SER A 90 33.67 -8.81 0.32
N ARG A 91 32.68 -8.31 1.05
CA ARG A 91 31.91 -9.08 2.05
C ARG A 91 31.11 -10.22 1.40
N GLN A 92 30.61 -10.00 0.20
CA GLN A 92 29.88 -11.00 -0.58
C GLN A 92 30.81 -11.96 -1.35
N GLY A 93 32.13 -11.79 -1.25
CA GLY A 93 33.10 -12.63 -1.98
C GLY A 93 33.15 -12.36 -3.49
N LEU A 94 32.61 -11.23 -3.93
CA LEU A 94 32.55 -10.87 -5.34
C LEU A 94 33.86 -10.25 -5.84
N SER A 95 34.21 -10.51 -7.12
CA SER A 95 35.47 -10.07 -7.70
C SER A 95 35.53 -8.56 -7.94
N PRO A 96 36.71 -7.91 -7.80
CA PRO A 96 36.88 -6.52 -8.17
C PRO A 96 36.63 -6.23 -9.65
N THR A 97 36.85 -7.23 -10.50
CA THR A 97 36.60 -7.13 -11.95
C THR A 97 35.10 -6.96 -12.23
N LEU A 98 34.26 -7.70 -11.49
CA LEU A 98 32.80 -7.57 -11.61
C LEU A 98 32.32 -6.19 -11.17
N LEU A 99 32.87 -5.67 -10.07
CA LEU A 99 32.60 -4.31 -9.61
C LEU A 99 33.03 -3.26 -10.65
N HIS A 100 34.23 -3.43 -11.24
CA HIS A 100 34.71 -2.50 -12.24
C HIS A 100 33.80 -2.49 -13.47
N ALA A 101 33.37 -3.66 -13.95
CA ALA A 101 32.44 -3.77 -15.06
C ALA A 101 31.09 -3.08 -14.75
N LEU A 102 30.59 -3.22 -13.52
CA LEU A 102 29.36 -2.55 -13.08
C LEU A 102 29.52 -1.02 -13.08
N THR A 103 30.62 -0.51 -12.53
CA THR A 103 30.88 0.94 -12.47
C THR A 103 31.10 1.58 -13.85
N GLN A 104 31.55 0.80 -14.82
CA GLN A 104 31.65 1.26 -16.22
C GLN A 104 30.30 1.33 -16.94
N ALA A 105 29.31 0.61 -16.44
CA ALA A 105 27.95 0.61 -17.01
C ALA A 105 27.04 1.68 -16.37
N GLU A 106 27.48 2.31 -15.28
CA GLU A 106 26.74 3.39 -14.64
C GLU A 106 26.71 4.65 -15.54
N ASP A 107 25.61 5.38 -15.40
CA ASP A 107 25.46 6.70 -15.98
C ASP A 107 26.18 7.78 -15.15
N SER A 108 26.04 9.05 -15.56
CA SER A 108 26.65 10.22 -14.88
C SER A 108 26.22 10.40 -13.42
N ASP A 109 25.10 9.81 -13.00
CA ASP A 109 24.54 9.99 -11.66
C ASP A 109 25.19 9.07 -10.63
N ASN A 110 25.86 8.00 -11.06
CA ASN A 110 26.56 7.01 -10.22
C ASN A 110 25.69 6.47 -9.08
N ARG A 111 24.41 6.22 -9.35
CA ARG A 111 23.41 5.88 -8.32
C ARG A 111 23.63 4.54 -7.63
N VAL A 112 24.31 3.62 -8.28
CA VAL A 112 24.69 2.31 -7.70
C VAL A 112 25.90 2.45 -6.80
N SER A 113 26.89 3.27 -7.20
CA SER A 113 28.15 3.48 -6.46
C SER A 113 28.02 4.49 -5.33
N LYS A 114 27.10 5.45 -5.45
CA LYS A 114 26.87 6.50 -4.46
C LYS A 114 25.91 6.03 -3.37
N LEU A 115 26.47 5.34 -2.37
CA LEU A 115 25.71 4.81 -1.25
C LEU A 115 25.58 5.82 -0.11
N ASN A 116 24.40 5.85 0.52
CA ASN A 116 24.15 6.61 1.74
C ASN A 116 24.03 5.66 2.94
N VAL A 117 24.48 6.11 4.09
CA VAL A 117 24.34 5.36 5.34
C VAL A 117 22.86 5.07 5.63
N GLY A 118 22.56 3.82 5.95
CA GLY A 118 21.22 3.36 6.23
C GLY A 118 20.47 2.76 5.03
N GLN A 119 20.94 2.99 3.80
CA GLN A 119 20.37 2.33 2.61
C GLN A 119 20.55 0.81 2.68
N THR A 120 19.67 0.09 1.97
CA THR A 120 19.78 -1.35 1.76
C THR A 120 20.29 -1.62 0.36
N VAL A 121 21.25 -2.53 0.24
CA VAL A 121 21.77 -3.07 -1.01
C VAL A 121 21.41 -4.55 -1.07
N GLU A 122 20.73 -4.97 -2.12
CA GLU A 122 20.35 -6.35 -2.35
C GLU A 122 21.20 -6.95 -3.46
N PHE A 123 21.86 -8.05 -3.13
CA PHE A 123 22.60 -8.89 -4.07
C PHE A 123 21.70 -10.07 -4.43
N ARG A 124 21.32 -10.17 -5.70
CA ARG A 124 20.39 -11.18 -6.20
C ARG A 124 21.15 -12.17 -7.09
N TYR A 125 21.26 -13.40 -6.60
CA TYR A 125 22.03 -14.47 -7.22
C TYR A 125 21.13 -15.40 -8.02
N ASN A 126 21.60 -15.87 -9.16
CA ASN A 126 20.92 -16.91 -9.94
C ASN A 126 21.16 -18.31 -9.34
N ASN A 127 20.58 -19.34 -9.96
CA ASN A 127 20.71 -20.74 -9.53
C ASN A 127 22.16 -21.28 -9.61
N GLU A 128 23.07 -20.57 -10.26
CA GLU A 128 24.50 -20.91 -10.37
C GLU A 128 25.36 -20.15 -9.35
N GLU A 129 24.72 -19.51 -8.37
CA GLU A 129 25.38 -18.65 -7.38
C GLU A 129 26.14 -17.46 -8.00
N ALA A 130 25.84 -17.11 -9.24
CA ALA A 130 26.39 -15.92 -9.89
C ALA A 130 25.51 -14.71 -9.61
N LEU A 131 26.12 -13.53 -9.39
CA LEU A 131 25.40 -12.28 -9.20
C LEU A 131 24.68 -11.89 -10.50
N ALA A 132 23.36 -12.00 -10.50
CA ALA A 132 22.51 -11.68 -11.63
C ALA A 132 22.04 -10.22 -11.57
N GLU A 133 21.70 -9.72 -10.37
CA GLU A 133 21.24 -8.35 -10.18
C GLU A 133 21.81 -7.76 -8.88
N LEU A 134 22.00 -6.45 -8.90
CA LEU A 134 22.29 -5.64 -7.71
C LEU A 134 21.24 -4.54 -7.63
N ALA A 135 20.52 -4.44 -6.51
CA ALA A 135 19.56 -3.38 -6.28
C ALA A 135 20.00 -2.48 -5.12
N VAL A 136 20.03 -1.19 -5.33
CA VAL A 136 20.22 -0.17 -4.29
C VAL A 136 18.85 0.44 -3.99
N ILE A 137 18.35 0.19 -2.79
CA ILE A 137 17.04 0.66 -2.34
C ILE A 137 17.20 2.08 -1.77
N HIS A 138 16.65 3.07 -2.46
CA HIS A 138 16.72 4.47 -2.03
C HIS A 138 15.55 4.84 -1.11
N SER A 139 14.36 4.32 -1.43
CA SER A 139 13.14 4.44 -0.65
C SER A 139 12.25 3.20 -0.89
N PRO A 140 11.15 3.01 -0.18
CA PRO A 140 10.19 1.94 -0.49
C PRO A 140 9.70 1.97 -1.94
N PHE A 141 9.68 3.16 -2.57
CA PHE A 141 9.17 3.37 -3.91
C PHE A 141 10.26 3.48 -4.98
N ASP A 142 11.52 3.74 -4.60
CA ASP A 142 12.60 3.99 -5.54
C ASP A 142 13.79 3.07 -5.31
N GLN A 143 14.21 2.41 -6.37
CA GLN A 143 15.43 1.62 -6.38
C GLN A 143 16.20 1.80 -7.68
N THR A 144 17.52 1.63 -7.62
CA THR A 144 18.36 1.48 -8.81
C THR A 144 18.77 0.02 -8.93
N VAL A 145 18.42 -0.61 -10.05
CA VAL A 145 18.73 -2.03 -10.30
C VAL A 145 19.74 -2.15 -11.44
N ALA A 146 20.86 -2.77 -11.13
CA ALA A 146 21.85 -3.19 -12.12
C ALA A 146 21.64 -4.67 -12.43
N LYS A 147 21.42 -5.02 -13.70
CA LYS A 147 21.22 -6.39 -14.19
C LYS A 147 22.41 -6.84 -15.01
N HIS A 148 22.90 -8.03 -14.70
CA HIS A 148 24.01 -8.65 -15.42
C HIS A 148 23.48 -9.60 -16.51
N SER A 149 24.02 -9.47 -17.71
CA SER A 149 23.71 -10.33 -18.85
C SER A 149 24.98 -10.68 -19.65
N ASP A 150 24.88 -11.52 -20.64
CA ASP A 150 25.99 -11.87 -21.56
C ASP A 150 26.57 -10.63 -22.29
N ARG A 151 25.80 -9.53 -22.36
CA ARG A 151 26.22 -8.26 -22.96
C ARG A 151 26.85 -7.29 -21.96
N GLY A 152 26.96 -7.67 -20.70
CA GLY A 152 27.43 -6.85 -19.60
C GLY A 152 26.31 -6.35 -18.69
N TRP A 153 26.61 -5.31 -17.93
CA TRP A 153 25.67 -4.69 -17.00
C TRP A 153 24.77 -3.66 -17.68
N THR A 154 23.51 -3.61 -17.26
CA THR A 154 22.56 -2.52 -17.54
C THR A 154 22.04 -1.95 -16.24
N VAL A 155 21.99 -0.62 -16.10
CA VAL A 155 21.51 0.06 -14.90
C VAL A 155 20.19 0.76 -15.21
N GLU A 156 19.18 0.49 -14.41
CA GLU A 156 17.83 1.05 -14.55
C GLU A 156 17.36 1.64 -13.23
N GLN A 157 16.71 2.79 -13.28
CA GLN A 157 15.94 3.30 -12.14
C GLN A 157 14.54 2.72 -12.21
N GLN A 158 14.09 2.17 -11.11
CA GLN A 158 12.75 1.61 -10.99
C GLN A 158 12.00 2.41 -9.93
N HIS A 159 10.91 3.02 -10.35
CA HIS A 159 9.94 3.66 -9.48
C HIS A 159 8.71 2.77 -9.37
N ARG A 160 8.25 2.55 -8.15
CA ARG A 160 7.04 1.80 -7.84
C ARG A 160 5.96 2.78 -7.41
N GLU A 161 4.84 2.78 -8.11
CA GLU A 161 3.72 3.64 -7.77
C GLU A 161 3.05 3.16 -6.48
N ALA A 162 2.79 4.11 -5.57
CA ALA A 162 2.04 3.84 -4.36
C ALA A 162 0.55 3.72 -4.66
N GLU A 163 -0.11 2.78 -4.03
CA GLU A 163 -1.57 2.79 -3.91
C GLU A 163 -1.95 3.80 -2.84
N ILE A 164 -2.67 4.87 -3.23
CA ILE A 164 -3.03 5.97 -2.32
C ILE A 164 -4.45 5.75 -1.81
N TYR A 165 -4.59 5.69 -0.49
CA TYR A 165 -5.87 5.70 0.21
C TYR A 165 -6.03 7.00 0.97
N ILE A 166 -7.23 7.60 0.87
CA ILE A 166 -7.56 8.85 1.56
C ILE A 166 -8.29 8.50 2.84
N GLU A 167 -7.78 9.00 3.96
CA GLU A 167 -8.40 8.85 5.28
C GLU A 167 -8.68 10.20 5.93
N HIS A 168 -9.51 10.16 6.95
CA HIS A 168 -9.95 11.34 7.68
C HIS A 168 -9.79 11.08 9.18
N ALA A 169 -9.37 12.12 9.90
CA ALA A 169 -9.38 12.14 11.35
C ALA A 169 -9.96 13.46 11.85
N ASN A 170 -10.56 13.43 13.03
CA ASN A 170 -11.05 14.62 13.70
C ASN A 170 -10.89 14.46 15.21
N ALA A 171 -10.72 15.56 15.90
CA ALA A 171 -10.73 15.57 17.37
C ALA A 171 -11.15 16.93 17.92
N THR A 172 -11.65 16.88 19.16
CA THR A 172 -11.79 18.04 20.03
C THR A 172 -10.58 18.10 20.94
N ILE A 173 -10.03 19.29 21.12
CA ILE A 173 -8.85 19.55 21.93
C ILE A 173 -9.28 19.76 23.37
N ASP A 174 -8.70 18.95 24.29
CA ASP A 174 -8.91 19.14 25.76
C ASP A 174 -7.72 19.89 26.36
N SER A 175 -6.50 19.71 25.82
CA SER A 175 -5.28 20.28 26.41
C SER A 175 -4.27 20.76 25.39
N SER A 176 -4.01 19.99 24.34
CA SER A 176 -3.08 20.36 23.27
C SER A 176 -3.44 19.67 21.95
N LEU A 177 -3.06 20.29 20.83
CA LEU A 177 -3.19 19.71 19.50
C LEU A 177 -2.52 18.32 19.43
N PHE A 178 -1.30 18.21 19.96
CA PHE A 178 -0.54 16.96 19.89
C PHE A 178 -1.27 15.80 20.56
N LEU A 179 -1.77 16.00 21.78
CA LEU A 179 -2.49 14.94 22.52
C LEU A 179 -3.84 14.61 21.86
N ALA A 180 -4.53 15.59 21.31
CA ALA A 180 -5.79 15.37 20.60
C ALA A 180 -5.55 14.59 19.30
N GLY A 181 -4.52 14.96 18.52
CA GLY A 181 -4.13 14.27 17.31
C GLY A 181 -3.70 12.82 17.55
N ALA A 182 -2.86 12.58 18.55
CA ALA A 182 -2.44 11.23 18.93
C ALA A 182 -3.64 10.35 19.35
N ARG A 183 -4.62 10.88 20.09
CA ARG A 183 -5.87 10.18 20.43
C ARG A 183 -6.75 9.90 19.21
N ALA A 184 -6.72 10.77 18.21
CA ALA A 184 -7.41 10.58 16.93
C ALA A 184 -6.70 9.56 16.01
N GLY A 185 -5.54 9.03 16.42
CA GLY A 185 -4.77 8.05 15.66
C GLY A 185 -3.86 8.66 14.59
N LEU A 186 -3.63 9.97 14.63
CA LEU A 186 -2.65 10.63 13.78
C LEU A 186 -1.23 10.33 14.24
N PRO A 187 -0.30 10.03 13.34
CA PRO A 187 1.11 9.94 13.66
C PRO A 187 1.71 11.35 13.89
N ASP A 188 2.85 11.39 14.59
CA ASP A 188 3.50 12.63 14.99
C ASP A 188 3.80 13.57 13.80
N ASN A 189 4.21 13.01 12.67
CA ASN A 189 4.52 13.82 11.49
C ASN A 189 3.28 14.56 10.93
N LEU A 190 2.10 13.91 10.89
CA LEU A 190 0.86 14.58 10.46
C LEU A 190 0.37 15.61 11.47
N ILE A 191 0.57 15.36 12.77
CA ILE A 191 0.24 16.35 13.80
C ILE A 191 1.11 17.59 13.68
N MET A 192 2.41 17.39 13.41
CA MET A 192 3.34 18.51 13.19
C MET A 192 3.04 19.24 11.88
N GLU A 193 2.73 18.52 10.78
CA GLU A 193 2.30 19.14 9.53
C GLU A 193 1.03 19.97 9.73
N LEU A 194 0.05 19.45 10.50
CA LEU A 194 -1.17 20.20 10.83
C LEU A 194 -0.86 21.48 11.64
N ALA A 195 0.10 21.40 12.57
CA ALA A 195 0.57 22.57 13.32
C ALA A 195 1.28 23.60 12.41
N ASP A 196 2.07 23.14 11.45
CA ASP A 196 2.76 24.01 10.51
C ASP A 196 1.79 24.73 9.56
N ILE A 197 0.76 24.04 9.07
CA ILE A 197 -0.29 24.62 8.22
C ILE A 197 -0.96 25.82 8.89
N TYR A 198 -1.28 25.71 10.16
CA TYR A 198 -2.00 26.77 10.89
C TYR A 198 -1.11 27.67 11.74
N GLY A 199 0.19 27.37 11.88
CA GLY A 199 1.11 28.11 12.73
C GLY A 199 1.32 29.58 12.34
N HIS A 200 0.88 29.99 11.15
CA HIS A 200 0.89 31.38 10.70
C HIS A 200 -0.34 32.18 11.13
N VAL A 201 -1.42 31.49 11.52
CA VAL A 201 -2.71 32.12 11.89
C VAL A 201 -3.14 31.81 13.31
N ILE A 202 -2.61 30.75 13.94
CA ILE A 202 -2.94 30.30 15.29
C ILE A 202 -1.64 30.12 16.08
N ASP A 203 -1.52 30.78 17.23
CA ASP A 203 -0.44 30.52 18.19
C ASP A 203 -0.82 29.32 19.06
N PHE A 204 -0.28 28.13 18.71
CA PHE A 204 -0.56 26.89 19.41
C PHE A 204 -0.09 26.85 20.87
N VAL A 205 0.70 27.83 21.32
CA VAL A 205 1.15 27.95 22.71
C VAL A 205 0.16 28.76 23.55
N TYR A 206 -0.42 29.82 22.96
CA TYR A 206 -1.22 30.78 23.69
C TYR A 206 -2.69 30.82 23.32
N GLU A 207 -3.06 30.40 22.12
CA GLU A 207 -4.43 30.56 21.60
C GLU A 207 -5.27 29.29 21.63
N ILE A 208 -4.64 28.11 21.79
CA ILE A 208 -5.37 26.84 21.88
C ILE A 208 -6.18 26.77 23.17
N ARG A 209 -7.42 26.36 23.04
CA ARG A 209 -8.39 26.25 24.17
C ARG A 209 -9.05 24.87 24.15
N GLU A 210 -9.51 24.49 25.35
CA GLU A 210 -10.43 23.36 25.47
C GLU A 210 -11.71 23.63 24.69
N GLY A 211 -12.11 22.65 23.86
CA GLY A 211 -13.25 22.75 22.96
C GLY A 211 -12.91 23.12 21.51
N ASP A 212 -11.69 23.58 21.21
CA ASP A 212 -11.23 23.74 19.84
C ASP A 212 -11.25 22.38 19.11
N GLN A 213 -11.40 22.42 17.80
CA GLN A 213 -11.55 21.20 17.00
C GLN A 213 -10.72 21.26 15.74
N PHE A 214 -10.35 20.08 15.24
CA PHE A 214 -9.83 19.97 13.90
C PHE A 214 -10.44 18.77 13.14
N ILE A 215 -10.47 18.90 11.83
CA ILE A 215 -10.76 17.82 10.88
C ILE A 215 -9.62 17.82 9.86
N VAL A 216 -9.06 16.65 9.57
CA VAL A 216 -7.94 16.52 8.64
C VAL A 216 -8.19 15.35 7.69
N THR A 217 -7.89 15.58 6.42
CA THR A 217 -7.92 14.59 5.34
C THR A 217 -6.49 14.38 4.85
N PHE A 218 -6.03 13.13 4.82
CA PHE A 218 -4.64 12.81 4.52
C PHE A 218 -4.51 11.52 3.72
N GLU A 219 -3.36 11.33 3.11
CA GLU A 219 -3.02 10.13 2.35
C GLU A 219 -2.41 9.05 3.23
N LYS A 220 -2.76 7.80 2.93
CA LYS A 220 -1.98 6.61 3.31
C LYS A 220 -1.44 5.95 2.06
N ARG A 221 -0.15 5.63 2.06
CA ARG A 221 0.53 5.01 0.93
C ARG A 221 0.79 3.55 1.20
N TYR A 222 0.34 2.72 0.29
CA TYR A 222 0.50 1.27 0.32
C TYR A 222 1.32 0.82 -0.88
N LEU A 223 1.97 -0.32 -0.73
CA LEU A 223 2.69 -0.99 -1.80
C LEU A 223 2.41 -2.48 -1.70
N ASP A 224 1.87 -3.08 -2.77
CA ASP A 224 1.42 -4.48 -2.79
C ASP A 224 0.44 -4.84 -1.64
N GLY A 225 -0.41 -3.91 -1.25
CA GLY A 225 -1.37 -4.07 -0.15
C GLY A 225 -0.78 -3.90 1.25
N GLU A 226 0.52 -3.65 1.40
CA GLU A 226 1.17 -3.33 2.67
C GLU A 226 1.23 -1.83 2.90
N PHE A 227 0.86 -1.39 4.12
CA PHE A 227 1.02 0.01 4.53
C PHE A 227 2.51 0.36 4.63
N ILE A 228 2.91 1.42 3.92
CA ILE A 228 4.30 1.89 3.91
C ILE A 228 4.46 3.14 4.76
N GLU A 229 3.68 4.19 4.47
CA GLU A 229 3.81 5.47 5.13
C GLU A 229 2.53 6.30 5.05
N TYR A 230 2.44 7.30 5.89
CA TYR A 230 1.47 8.38 5.75
C TYR A 230 2.00 9.39 4.74
N GLY A 231 1.15 9.78 3.79
CA GLY A 231 1.45 10.82 2.82
C GLY A 231 1.13 12.21 3.37
N ASN A 232 0.72 13.10 2.48
CA ASN A 232 0.49 14.51 2.80
C ASN A 232 -0.91 14.74 3.37
N ILE A 233 -1.07 15.83 4.13
CA ILE A 233 -2.39 16.41 4.39
C ILE A 233 -2.91 17.04 3.10
N LEU A 234 -4.13 16.63 2.68
CA LEU A 234 -4.79 17.13 1.47
C LEU A 234 -5.71 18.30 1.77
N ALA A 235 -6.39 18.25 2.91
CA ALA A 235 -7.27 19.30 3.39
C ALA A 235 -7.37 19.25 4.90
N ALA A 236 -7.55 20.40 5.52
CA ALA A 236 -7.80 20.50 6.95
C ALA A 236 -8.75 21.66 7.25
N GLU A 237 -9.51 21.52 8.33
CA GLU A 237 -10.26 22.58 8.96
C GLU A 237 -9.87 22.62 10.42
N PHE A 238 -9.59 23.81 10.92
CA PHE A 238 -9.32 24.06 12.34
C PHE A 238 -10.31 25.08 12.88
N ILE A 239 -11.02 24.75 13.95
CA ILE A 239 -11.96 25.63 14.63
C ILE A 239 -11.31 26.07 15.93
N ASN A 240 -10.87 27.34 15.99
CA ASN A 240 -10.26 27.94 17.17
C ASN A 240 -11.17 29.04 17.71
N ALA A 241 -11.56 28.94 18.97
CA ALA A 241 -12.45 29.88 19.63
C ALA A 241 -13.77 30.16 18.87
N GLY A 242 -14.24 29.19 18.07
CA GLY A 242 -15.43 29.28 17.23
C GLY A 242 -15.21 29.87 15.84
N GLU A 243 -14.00 30.29 15.50
CA GLU A 243 -13.62 30.72 14.15
C GLU A 243 -13.06 29.54 13.36
N SER A 244 -13.52 29.36 12.12
CA SER A 244 -13.10 28.27 11.24
C SER A 244 -12.02 28.73 10.27
N PHE A 245 -10.90 27.99 10.24
CA PHE A 245 -9.78 28.16 9.31
C PHE A 245 -9.71 26.91 8.43
N VAL A 246 -9.85 27.10 7.12
CA VAL A 246 -9.81 26.00 6.14
C VAL A 246 -8.53 26.09 5.32
N ALA A 247 -7.83 24.98 5.19
CA ALA A 247 -6.65 24.83 4.35
C ALA A 247 -6.82 23.67 3.38
N GLY A 248 -6.28 23.80 2.18
CA GLY A 248 -6.27 22.73 1.19
C GLY A 248 -4.97 22.74 0.40
N ARG A 249 -4.40 21.56 0.20
CA ARG A 249 -3.20 21.40 -0.62
C ARG A 249 -3.54 21.71 -2.08
N TYR A 250 -2.78 22.57 -2.68
CA TYR A 250 -2.91 22.96 -4.08
C TYR A 250 -1.57 22.74 -4.80
N THR A 251 -1.64 22.15 -5.98
CA THR A 251 -0.49 22.08 -6.89
C THR A 251 -0.78 22.98 -8.06
N ASP A 252 0.08 23.95 -8.30
CA ASP A 252 -0.07 24.89 -9.41
C ASP A 252 0.27 24.24 -10.76
N THR A 253 0.08 25.00 -11.84
CA THR A 253 0.36 24.54 -13.21
C THR A 253 1.85 24.38 -13.51
N GLU A 254 2.73 24.88 -12.64
CA GLU A 254 4.19 24.76 -12.74
C GLU A 254 4.72 23.58 -11.91
N GLY A 255 3.83 22.94 -11.11
CA GLY A 255 4.15 21.78 -10.27
C GLY A 255 4.60 22.14 -8.85
N ASP A 256 4.55 23.41 -8.48
CA ASP A 256 4.78 23.85 -7.11
C ASP A 256 3.57 23.55 -6.25
N THR A 257 3.83 23.00 -5.06
CA THR A 257 2.78 22.56 -4.12
C THR A 257 2.83 23.42 -2.86
N GLY A 258 1.72 24.03 -2.53
CA GLY A 258 1.51 24.82 -1.31
C GLY A 258 0.42 24.20 -0.44
#